data_260203388f47085b737e590b52cfa878
#
_entry.id   260203388f47085b737e590b52cfa878
#
_cell.length_a   1.000
_cell.length_b   1.000
_cell.length_c   1.000
_cell.angle_alpha   90.00
_cell.angle_beta   90.00
_cell.angle_gamma   90.00
#
_symmetry.space_group_name_H-M   'P 1'
#
loop_
_entity.id
_entity.type
_entity.pdbx_description
1 polymer ?
#
loop_
_entity_poly.entity_id
_entity_poly.type
_entity_poly.pdbx_seq_one_letter_code
_entity_poly.pdbx_strand_id
1 'polypeptide(L)'
;MELLSGAEMVVRALRDEGVKFIYGYPGGALLHVYDAIFQQEDVEHVLVRHEQAATHMADGYARATGKAGVALVTSGPGATNAVTGIATAYMDSIPMVVITGQVMSHLIGEDAFQETDMIGISRPIVKHNFSVSHAEEIPEIIRKAFHIAQTGRPGPVVVDIPKDMTNPTDRFPYVFPKQVKLRSYNPVTKGHSGQIKKAFDLLMSAKRPVIYAGGGVIMGDACEERTELAQALNYPVTNTLMGLGGYPGTDRQFVGMLGMHGSYEANMVMHHSDLILAIGARFDDRVTNGVDKFCPTAKIVHIDVDPASISKTIRADVPIVGPAKSVLEEMLQLLKASKKTPDEEASKAWWAQIDEWRQRHGGQYRTDDSEKMKPQQVIEMLSKVTGGDAFVCSDVGQHQMFAAQYYKFNKPNRWINSGGLGTMGFGLPAAMGVKMNFPDADVACVTGEGSIQMNIQELSTCNQYDIPVKIICLNNGSLGMVRQWQDMNYESRHSQIWKPLWLRLLR
;
A
#
# COMPACT_ATOMS: atom_id res chain seq x y z
N MET A 1 23.33 -32.05 -10.01
CA MET A 1 22.02 -31.40 -9.87
C MET A 1 21.45 -31.90 -8.56
N GLU A 2 21.08 -30.99 -7.67
CA GLU A 2 20.55 -31.35 -6.35
C GLU A 2 19.15 -31.95 -6.53
N LEU A 3 18.85 -33.02 -5.79
CA LEU A 3 17.53 -33.67 -5.82
C LEU A 3 16.76 -33.26 -4.56
N LEU A 4 15.65 -32.57 -4.74
CA LEU A 4 14.79 -32.04 -3.66
C LEU A 4 13.37 -32.61 -3.77
N SER A 5 12.69 -32.73 -2.65
CA SER A 5 11.23 -32.90 -2.63
C SER A 5 10.53 -31.58 -2.99
N GLY A 6 9.25 -31.64 -3.36
CA GLY A 6 8.48 -30.44 -3.62
C GLY A 6 8.42 -29.48 -2.41
N ALA A 7 8.37 -30.02 -1.19
CA ALA A 7 8.42 -29.21 0.02
C ALA A 7 9.75 -28.43 0.17
N GLU A 8 10.87 -29.11 -0.02
CA GLU A 8 12.20 -28.49 -0.01
C GLU A 8 12.35 -27.48 -1.16
N MET A 9 11.74 -27.74 -2.33
CA MET A 9 11.74 -26.81 -3.45
C MET A 9 11.00 -25.51 -3.14
N VAL A 10 9.89 -25.55 -2.39
CA VAL A 10 9.19 -24.33 -1.94
C VAL A 10 10.12 -23.47 -1.12
N VAL A 11 10.76 -24.03 -0.10
CA VAL A 11 11.63 -23.27 0.81
C VAL A 11 12.88 -22.77 0.07
N ARG A 12 13.49 -23.62 -0.75
CA ARG A 12 14.68 -23.27 -1.53
C ARG A 12 14.38 -22.15 -2.55
N ALA A 13 13.26 -22.19 -3.24
CA ALA A 13 12.87 -21.15 -4.19
C ALA A 13 12.58 -19.81 -3.50
N LEU A 14 11.95 -19.81 -2.31
CA LEU A 14 11.77 -18.61 -1.51
C LEU A 14 13.11 -18.00 -1.05
N ARG A 15 14.05 -18.83 -0.62
CA ARG A 15 15.42 -18.39 -0.30
C ARG A 15 16.10 -17.77 -1.53
N ASP A 16 16.01 -18.42 -2.69
CA ASP A 16 16.63 -17.95 -3.93
C ASP A 16 15.99 -16.67 -4.48
N GLU A 17 14.73 -16.34 -4.05
CA GLU A 17 14.09 -15.01 -4.21
C GLU A 17 14.54 -13.98 -3.16
N GLY A 18 15.35 -14.38 -2.18
CA GLY A 18 15.87 -13.51 -1.12
C GLY A 18 14.85 -13.23 -0.01
N VAL A 19 13.87 -14.11 0.16
CA VAL A 19 12.90 -14.05 1.27
C VAL A 19 13.61 -14.34 2.59
N LYS A 20 13.43 -13.47 3.58
CA LYS A 20 13.92 -13.66 4.94
C LYS A 20 12.84 -14.19 5.87
N PHE A 21 11.64 -13.65 5.76
CA PHE A 21 10.50 -13.98 6.62
C PHE A 21 9.34 -14.51 5.81
N ILE A 22 8.73 -15.58 6.31
CA ILE A 22 7.44 -16.10 5.88
C ILE A 22 6.48 -15.92 7.06
N TYR A 23 5.37 -15.24 6.83
CA TYR A 23 4.32 -15.07 7.84
C TYR A 23 3.23 -16.11 7.61
N GLY A 24 2.83 -16.86 8.64
CA GLY A 24 1.87 -17.92 8.38
C GLY A 24 1.34 -18.65 9.60
N TYR A 25 0.46 -19.62 9.31
CA TYR A 25 -0.13 -20.49 10.29
C TYR A 25 -0.14 -21.95 9.78
N PRO A 26 0.38 -22.92 10.55
CA PRO A 26 0.47 -24.32 10.10
C PRO A 26 -0.89 -24.98 9.98
N GLY A 27 -0.98 -25.97 9.06
CA GLY A 27 -2.12 -26.82 8.91
C GLY A 27 -1.83 -28.07 8.10
N GLY A 28 -2.79 -28.99 8.07
CA GLY A 28 -2.62 -30.34 7.55
C GLY A 28 -2.11 -30.46 6.11
N ALA A 29 -2.50 -29.52 5.24
CA ALA A 29 -2.08 -29.52 3.83
C ALA A 29 -0.62 -29.10 3.64
N LEU A 30 -0.01 -28.39 4.61
CA LEU A 30 1.34 -27.84 4.52
C LEU A 30 2.38 -28.51 5.42
N LEU A 31 2.06 -29.61 6.10
CA LEU A 31 2.97 -30.26 7.05
C LEU A 31 4.32 -30.61 6.44
N HIS A 32 4.36 -31.03 5.17
CA HIS A 32 5.62 -31.33 4.47
C HIS A 32 6.49 -30.05 4.28
N VAL A 33 5.85 -28.91 3.98
CA VAL A 33 6.54 -27.63 3.84
C VAL A 33 7.07 -27.14 5.19
N TYR A 34 6.29 -27.31 6.27
CA TYR A 34 6.73 -26.96 7.62
C TYR A 34 7.87 -27.83 8.12
N ASP A 35 7.90 -29.11 7.75
CA ASP A 35 9.07 -29.97 8.01
C ASP A 35 10.31 -29.49 7.26
N ALA A 36 10.17 -29.11 6.00
CA ALA A 36 11.26 -28.54 5.22
C ALA A 36 11.75 -27.16 5.78
N ILE A 37 10.84 -26.33 6.31
CA ILE A 37 11.21 -25.08 7.00
C ILE A 37 12.04 -25.38 8.25
N PHE A 38 11.70 -26.39 9.03
CA PHE A 38 12.41 -26.79 10.24
C PHE A 38 13.86 -27.27 9.95
N GLN A 39 14.10 -27.82 8.78
CA GLN A 39 15.40 -28.40 8.39
C GLN A 39 16.41 -27.38 7.83
N GLN A 40 16.10 -26.07 7.85
CA GLN A 40 16.96 -25.00 7.32
C GLN A 40 16.90 -23.74 8.20
N GLU A 41 17.89 -22.84 8.07
CA GLU A 41 18.01 -21.59 8.85
C GLU A 41 18.00 -20.33 7.98
N ASP A 42 17.90 -20.46 6.65
CA ASP A 42 17.99 -19.32 5.71
C ASP A 42 16.72 -18.46 5.67
N VAL A 43 15.55 -19.07 5.92
CA VAL A 43 14.24 -18.44 5.88
C VAL A 43 13.51 -18.67 7.19
N GLU A 44 13.15 -17.59 7.88
CA GLU A 44 12.48 -17.65 9.18
C GLU A 44 10.96 -17.64 8.99
N HIS A 45 10.26 -18.57 9.67
CA HIS A 45 8.82 -18.60 9.73
C HIS A 45 8.30 -17.90 10.99
N VAL A 46 7.37 -16.96 10.83
CA VAL A 46 6.73 -16.23 11.92
C VAL A 46 5.31 -16.74 12.10
N LEU A 47 5.07 -17.38 13.24
CA LEU A 47 3.75 -17.93 13.60
C LEU A 47 2.84 -16.80 14.07
N VAL A 48 1.85 -16.46 13.26
CA VAL A 48 0.75 -15.55 13.62
C VAL A 48 -0.34 -16.25 14.42
N ARG A 49 -1.38 -15.53 14.82
CA ARG A 49 -2.57 -16.09 15.51
C ARG A 49 -3.80 -16.17 14.61
N HIS A 50 -3.71 -15.54 13.43
CA HIS A 50 -4.75 -15.57 12.41
C HIS A 50 -4.13 -15.30 11.04
N GLU A 51 -4.57 -15.99 9.98
CA GLU A 51 -3.97 -15.91 8.65
C GLU A 51 -4.16 -14.53 7.99
N GLN A 52 -5.20 -13.79 8.36
CA GLN A 52 -5.34 -12.39 7.96
C GLN A 52 -4.17 -11.55 8.45
N ALA A 53 -3.69 -11.78 9.67
CA ALA A 53 -2.52 -11.10 10.20
C ALA A 53 -1.25 -11.45 9.43
N ALA A 54 -1.09 -12.70 8.96
CA ALA A 54 0.04 -13.10 8.12
C ALA A 54 0.11 -12.26 6.85
N THR A 55 -1.03 -12.09 6.17
CA THR A 55 -1.08 -11.27 4.95
C THR A 55 -0.88 -9.78 5.24
N HIS A 56 -1.35 -9.25 6.38
CA HIS A 56 -1.08 -7.86 6.76
C HIS A 56 0.37 -7.63 7.19
N MET A 57 1.05 -8.59 7.82
CA MET A 57 2.49 -8.52 8.08
C MET A 57 3.29 -8.49 6.78
N ALA A 58 2.94 -9.36 5.81
CA ALA A 58 3.53 -9.38 4.47
C ALA A 58 3.28 -8.05 3.72
N ASP A 59 2.10 -7.47 3.86
CA ASP A 59 1.73 -6.16 3.30
C ASP A 59 2.59 -5.03 3.91
N GLY A 60 2.68 -4.96 5.23
CA GLY A 60 3.52 -3.98 5.95
C GLY A 60 4.99 -4.07 5.54
N TYR A 61 5.53 -5.29 5.44
CA TYR A 61 6.87 -5.54 4.90
C TYR A 61 7.02 -4.96 3.49
N ALA A 62 6.07 -5.27 2.61
CA ALA A 62 6.17 -4.87 1.21
C ALA A 62 6.12 -3.34 1.04
N ARG A 63 5.26 -2.64 1.78
CA ARG A 63 5.19 -1.15 1.76
C ARG A 63 6.46 -0.50 2.28
N ALA A 64 7.07 -1.09 3.32
CA ALA A 64 8.27 -0.53 3.93
C ALA A 64 9.53 -0.77 3.10
N THR A 65 9.62 -1.91 2.38
CA THR A 65 10.83 -2.35 1.67
C THR A 65 10.76 -2.21 0.15
N GLY A 66 9.55 -2.09 -0.43
CA GLY A 66 9.33 -2.17 -1.88
C GLY A 66 9.46 -3.58 -2.47
N LYS A 67 9.66 -4.62 -1.64
CA LYS A 67 9.81 -6.02 -2.07
C LYS A 67 8.53 -6.80 -1.80
N ALA A 68 8.32 -7.92 -2.49
CA ALA A 68 7.15 -8.76 -2.23
C ALA A 68 7.21 -9.42 -0.85
N GLY A 69 6.15 -9.25 -0.06
CA GLY A 69 5.97 -9.98 1.20
C GLY A 69 5.43 -11.39 0.94
N VAL A 70 5.68 -12.32 1.85
CA VAL A 70 5.27 -13.73 1.69
C VAL A 70 4.40 -14.17 2.85
N ALA A 71 3.22 -14.73 2.52
CA ALA A 71 2.36 -15.42 3.48
C ALA A 71 2.22 -16.89 3.10
N LEU A 72 2.18 -17.78 4.11
CA LEU A 72 2.03 -19.23 3.96
C LEU A 72 0.86 -19.69 4.82
N VAL A 73 -0.20 -20.21 4.20
CA VAL A 73 -1.45 -20.58 4.88
C VAL A 73 -1.96 -21.92 4.38
N THR A 74 -2.58 -22.69 5.29
CA THR A 74 -3.12 -24.00 4.92
C THR A 74 -4.37 -23.90 4.05
N SER A 75 -4.87 -25.03 3.57
CA SER A 75 -6.11 -25.15 2.78
C SER A 75 -7.36 -24.74 3.58
N GLY A 76 -8.49 -24.67 2.91
CA GLY A 76 -9.79 -24.42 3.49
C GLY A 76 -9.84 -23.13 4.31
N PRO A 77 -10.10 -23.21 5.63
CA PRO A 77 -10.24 -22.02 6.48
C PRO A 77 -8.97 -21.16 6.53
N GLY A 78 -7.79 -21.75 6.43
CA GLY A 78 -6.54 -20.98 6.39
C GLY A 78 -6.43 -20.11 5.13
N ALA A 79 -6.74 -20.66 3.97
CA ALA A 79 -6.77 -19.94 2.72
C ALA A 79 -7.86 -18.85 2.70
N THR A 80 -9.07 -19.16 3.16
CA THR A 80 -10.18 -18.19 3.20
C THR A 80 -9.95 -17.07 4.20
N ASN A 81 -9.27 -17.31 5.33
CA ASN A 81 -8.88 -16.27 6.28
C ASN A 81 -7.88 -15.26 5.70
N ALA A 82 -7.10 -15.63 4.69
CA ALA A 82 -6.15 -14.74 4.03
C ALA A 82 -6.80 -13.77 3.03
N VAL A 83 -8.04 -14.01 2.62
CA VAL A 83 -8.75 -13.28 1.53
C VAL A 83 -8.78 -11.77 1.77
N THR A 84 -9.13 -11.33 2.97
CA THR A 84 -9.19 -9.90 3.31
C THR A 84 -7.84 -9.21 3.11
N GLY A 85 -6.74 -9.83 3.54
CA GLY A 85 -5.40 -9.25 3.37
C GLY A 85 -4.93 -9.26 1.92
N ILE A 86 -5.26 -10.30 1.16
CA ILE A 86 -5.01 -10.36 -0.30
C ILE A 86 -5.76 -9.21 -1.01
N ALA A 87 -7.04 -9.01 -0.69
CA ALA A 87 -7.84 -7.92 -1.25
C ALA A 87 -7.29 -6.54 -0.87
N THR A 88 -6.78 -6.38 0.37
CA THR A 88 -6.12 -5.15 0.84
C THR A 88 -4.89 -4.85 -0.03
N ALA A 89 -4.02 -5.82 -0.22
CA ALA A 89 -2.83 -5.68 -1.07
C ALA A 89 -3.19 -5.38 -2.54
N TYR A 90 -4.22 -6.02 -3.08
CA TYR A 90 -4.69 -5.79 -4.44
C TYR A 90 -5.19 -4.36 -4.66
N MET A 91 -6.03 -3.85 -3.76
CA MET A 91 -6.61 -2.51 -3.87
C MET A 91 -5.55 -1.39 -3.81
N ASP A 92 -4.48 -1.61 -3.06
CA ASP A 92 -3.38 -0.65 -2.91
C ASP A 92 -2.16 -0.96 -3.80
N SER A 93 -2.25 -2.00 -4.63
CA SER A 93 -1.17 -2.40 -5.55
C SER A 93 0.12 -2.82 -4.84
N ILE A 94 0.01 -3.57 -3.73
CA ILE A 94 1.15 -4.01 -2.93
C ILE A 94 1.63 -5.39 -3.39
N PRO A 95 2.93 -5.56 -3.68
CA PRO A 95 3.46 -6.84 -4.11
C PRO A 95 3.44 -7.85 -2.96
N MET A 96 2.80 -9.00 -3.20
CA MET A 96 2.69 -10.08 -2.23
C MET A 96 2.63 -11.42 -2.94
N VAL A 97 3.26 -12.45 -2.37
CA VAL A 97 3.10 -13.84 -2.79
C VAL A 97 2.47 -14.61 -1.64
N VAL A 98 1.28 -15.15 -1.87
CA VAL A 98 0.57 -15.96 -0.89
C VAL A 98 0.59 -17.40 -1.36
N ILE A 99 1.23 -18.25 -0.56
CA ILE A 99 1.28 -19.69 -0.80
C ILE A 99 0.17 -20.33 0.02
N THR A 100 -0.78 -21.00 -0.65
CA THR A 100 -1.86 -21.71 -0.01
C THR A 100 -1.65 -23.22 -0.18
N GLY A 101 -1.88 -23.96 0.89
CA GLY A 101 -1.99 -25.41 0.77
C GLY A 101 -3.33 -25.79 0.14
N GLN A 102 -3.37 -26.92 -0.53
CA GLN A 102 -4.60 -27.53 -1.07
C GLN A 102 -4.68 -29.01 -0.66
N VAL A 103 -5.86 -29.58 -0.74
CA VAL A 103 -6.04 -31.04 -0.60
C VAL A 103 -5.25 -31.79 -1.66
N MET A 104 -5.04 -33.08 -1.52
CA MET A 104 -4.36 -33.88 -2.56
C MET A 104 -5.05 -33.72 -3.91
N SER A 105 -4.29 -33.68 -4.99
CA SER A 105 -4.77 -33.38 -6.35
C SER A 105 -5.97 -34.22 -6.79
N HIS A 106 -5.99 -35.49 -6.44
CA HIS A 106 -7.10 -36.41 -6.76
C HIS A 106 -8.37 -36.19 -5.94
N LEU A 107 -8.33 -35.39 -4.87
CA LEU A 107 -9.47 -35.02 -4.02
C LEU A 107 -10.11 -33.67 -4.38
N ILE A 108 -9.49 -32.93 -5.29
CA ILE A 108 -10.01 -31.61 -5.70
C ILE A 108 -11.31 -31.79 -6.47
N GLY A 109 -12.39 -31.14 -5.96
CA GLY A 109 -13.75 -31.27 -6.48
C GLY A 109 -14.58 -32.39 -5.88
N GLU A 110 -14.08 -33.07 -4.85
CA GLU A 110 -14.74 -34.16 -4.15
C GLU A 110 -15.36 -33.76 -2.81
N ASP A 111 -15.43 -32.44 -2.52
CA ASP A 111 -15.85 -31.91 -1.21
C ASP A 111 -15.01 -32.45 -0.04
N ALA A 112 -13.71 -32.58 -0.25
CA ALA A 112 -12.78 -33.13 0.71
C ALA A 112 -12.64 -32.24 1.96
N PHE A 113 -12.26 -32.84 3.10
CA PHE A 113 -12.06 -32.08 4.34
C PHE A 113 -11.06 -30.93 4.17
N GLN A 114 -11.48 -29.70 4.48
CA GLN A 114 -10.73 -28.47 4.29
C GLN A 114 -10.37 -28.15 2.83
N GLU A 115 -11.15 -28.61 1.87
CA GLU A 115 -11.06 -28.17 0.49
C GLU A 115 -11.68 -26.78 0.34
N THR A 116 -11.08 -25.97 -0.51
CA THR A 116 -11.64 -24.67 -0.95
C THR A 116 -11.05 -24.31 -2.31
N ASP A 117 -11.89 -23.85 -3.24
CA ASP A 117 -11.46 -23.31 -4.53
C ASP A 117 -10.80 -21.94 -4.34
N MET A 118 -9.55 -21.95 -3.85
CA MET A 118 -8.78 -20.70 -3.65
C MET A 118 -8.46 -19.99 -4.95
N ILE A 119 -8.33 -20.71 -6.06
CA ILE A 119 -8.13 -20.14 -7.39
C ILE A 119 -9.36 -19.31 -7.81
N GLY A 120 -10.55 -19.85 -7.65
CA GLY A 120 -11.80 -19.15 -7.93
C GLY A 120 -12.03 -17.95 -7.03
N ILE A 121 -11.83 -18.12 -5.71
CA ILE A 121 -11.99 -17.04 -4.71
C ILE A 121 -11.00 -15.90 -4.94
N SER A 122 -9.74 -16.20 -5.21
CA SER A 122 -8.70 -15.17 -5.35
C SER A 122 -8.72 -14.43 -6.70
N ARG A 123 -9.29 -15.01 -7.74
CA ARG A 123 -9.28 -14.47 -9.11
C ARG A 123 -9.59 -12.97 -9.24
N PRO A 124 -10.62 -12.41 -8.58
CA PRO A 124 -10.94 -10.98 -8.70
C PRO A 124 -10.04 -10.06 -7.85
N ILE A 125 -9.22 -10.61 -6.96
CA ILE A 125 -8.42 -9.85 -5.98
C ILE A 125 -6.92 -10.12 -6.07
N VAL A 126 -6.44 -10.70 -7.19
CA VAL A 126 -5.02 -10.93 -7.44
C VAL A 126 -4.64 -10.50 -8.85
N LYS A 127 -3.35 -10.28 -9.07
CA LYS A 127 -2.83 -10.10 -10.44
C LYS A 127 -2.82 -11.40 -11.21
N HIS A 128 -2.51 -12.50 -10.52
CA HIS A 128 -2.49 -13.84 -11.06
C HIS A 128 -2.58 -14.86 -9.94
N ASN A 129 -3.02 -16.06 -10.28
CA ASN A 129 -2.94 -17.22 -9.42
C ASN A 129 -2.41 -18.43 -10.20
N PHE A 130 -1.72 -19.32 -9.50
CA PHE A 130 -1.19 -20.56 -10.01
C PHE A 130 -1.71 -21.73 -9.19
N SER A 131 -2.08 -22.82 -9.83
CA SER A 131 -2.24 -24.14 -9.20
C SER A 131 -1.08 -25.00 -9.66
N VAL A 132 -0.36 -25.61 -8.73
CA VAL A 132 0.76 -26.51 -9.02
C VAL A 132 0.24 -27.87 -9.44
N SER A 133 0.61 -28.32 -10.61
CA SER A 133 0.21 -29.63 -11.14
C SER A 133 1.30 -30.70 -11.03
N HIS A 134 2.55 -30.29 -11.01
CA HIS A 134 3.72 -31.16 -10.86
C HIS A 134 4.75 -30.52 -9.92
N ALA A 135 5.38 -31.32 -9.08
CA ALA A 135 6.34 -30.83 -8.07
C ALA A 135 7.54 -30.09 -8.72
N GLU A 136 7.99 -30.55 -9.88
CA GLU A 136 9.12 -29.95 -10.62
C GLU A 136 8.84 -28.53 -11.11
N GLU A 137 7.56 -28.12 -11.20
CA GLU A 137 7.16 -26.76 -11.62
C GLU A 137 7.28 -25.74 -10.50
N ILE A 138 7.38 -26.16 -9.23
CA ILE A 138 7.38 -25.29 -8.06
C ILE A 138 8.41 -24.15 -8.16
N PRO A 139 9.68 -24.39 -8.48
CA PRO A 139 10.67 -23.33 -8.56
C PRO A 139 10.35 -22.29 -9.65
N GLU A 140 9.85 -22.76 -10.80
CA GLU A 140 9.46 -21.88 -11.91
C GLU A 140 8.21 -21.06 -11.56
N ILE A 141 7.20 -21.69 -10.95
CA ILE A 141 5.96 -21.03 -10.54
C ILE A 141 6.25 -19.96 -9.49
N ILE A 142 7.06 -20.26 -8.46
CA ILE A 142 7.45 -19.26 -7.45
C ILE A 142 8.19 -18.10 -8.12
N ARG A 143 9.16 -18.37 -8.98
CA ARG A 143 9.87 -17.34 -9.72
C ARG A 143 8.94 -16.46 -10.56
N LYS A 144 7.96 -17.06 -11.26
CA LYS A 144 6.92 -16.32 -12.00
C LYS A 144 6.03 -15.50 -11.09
N ALA A 145 5.64 -16.03 -9.92
CA ALA A 145 4.80 -15.34 -8.95
C ALA A 145 5.46 -14.06 -8.44
N PHE A 146 6.74 -14.11 -8.05
CA PHE A 146 7.49 -12.93 -7.64
C PHE A 146 7.65 -11.92 -8.79
N HIS A 147 7.97 -12.37 -9.98
CA HIS A 147 8.08 -11.49 -11.15
C HIS A 147 6.77 -10.75 -11.44
N ILE A 148 5.64 -11.45 -11.44
CA ILE A 148 4.33 -10.85 -11.69
C ILE A 148 3.95 -9.90 -10.54
N ALA A 149 4.19 -10.29 -9.28
CA ALA A 149 3.85 -9.47 -8.13
C ALA A 149 4.57 -8.11 -8.13
N GLN A 150 5.84 -8.06 -8.56
CA GLN A 150 6.72 -6.89 -8.43
C GLN A 150 6.84 -6.03 -9.69
N THR A 151 6.44 -6.51 -10.87
CA THR A 151 6.62 -5.78 -12.14
C THR A 151 5.31 -5.17 -12.66
N GLY A 152 5.41 -4.16 -13.53
CA GLY A 152 4.25 -3.38 -13.98
C GLY A 152 3.58 -2.68 -12.78
N ARG A 153 2.24 -2.66 -12.72
CA ARG A 153 1.52 -2.29 -11.51
C ARG A 153 1.66 -3.45 -10.50
N PRO A 154 2.30 -3.25 -9.33
CA PRO A 154 2.47 -4.33 -8.36
C PRO A 154 1.15 -4.87 -7.82
N GLY A 155 1.18 -6.04 -7.20
CA GLY A 155 -0.02 -6.63 -6.59
C GLY A 155 0.18 -8.08 -6.16
N PRO A 156 -0.78 -8.67 -5.44
CA PRO A 156 -0.69 -10.02 -4.92
C PRO A 156 -0.79 -11.09 -6.01
N VAL A 157 -0.09 -12.19 -5.78
CA VAL A 157 -0.16 -13.44 -6.56
C VAL A 157 -0.37 -14.59 -5.57
N VAL A 158 -1.30 -15.49 -5.89
CA VAL A 158 -1.55 -16.71 -5.10
C VAL A 158 -0.91 -17.91 -5.80
N VAL A 159 -0.27 -18.77 -5.01
CA VAL A 159 0.28 -20.06 -5.46
C VAL A 159 -0.38 -21.15 -4.62
N ASP A 160 -1.31 -21.90 -5.21
CA ASP A 160 -2.06 -22.96 -4.57
C ASP A 160 -1.36 -24.31 -4.82
N ILE A 161 -0.95 -25.00 -3.74
CA ILE A 161 -0.09 -26.19 -3.83
C ILE A 161 -0.81 -27.39 -3.23
N PRO A 162 -1.23 -28.37 -4.05
CA PRO A 162 -1.76 -29.61 -3.55
C PRO A 162 -0.75 -30.38 -2.72
N LYS A 163 -1.21 -31.01 -1.63
CA LYS A 163 -0.38 -31.65 -0.61
C LYS A 163 0.55 -32.73 -1.20
N ASP A 164 0.08 -33.50 -2.16
CA ASP A 164 0.86 -34.55 -2.83
C ASP A 164 2.03 -33.98 -3.65
N MET A 165 1.94 -32.73 -4.14
CA MET A 165 3.05 -32.07 -4.83
C MET A 165 4.23 -31.78 -3.89
N THR A 166 4.02 -31.82 -2.58
CA THR A 166 5.04 -31.53 -1.55
C THR A 166 5.55 -32.81 -0.84
N ASN A 167 5.20 -33.98 -1.34
CA ASN A 167 5.55 -35.26 -0.72
C ASN A 167 7.07 -35.39 -0.46
N PRO A 168 7.53 -35.66 0.77
CA PRO A 168 8.95 -35.68 1.12
C PRO A 168 9.70 -36.90 0.57
N THR A 169 8.99 -37.94 0.14
CA THR A 169 9.63 -39.17 -0.42
C THR A 169 10.00 -39.02 -1.90
N ASP A 170 9.32 -38.14 -2.62
CA ASP A 170 9.53 -37.93 -4.04
C ASP A 170 10.69 -36.93 -4.24
N ARG A 171 11.62 -37.24 -5.13
CA ARG A 171 12.83 -36.46 -5.35
C ARG A 171 12.97 -36.05 -6.81
N PHE A 172 13.09 -34.76 -7.05
CA PHE A 172 13.19 -34.20 -8.40
C PHE A 172 14.40 -33.26 -8.51
N PRO A 173 14.96 -33.08 -9.72
CA PRO A 173 16.04 -32.13 -9.94
C PRO A 173 15.59 -30.70 -9.66
N TYR A 174 16.30 -30.00 -8.76
CA TYR A 174 16.05 -28.59 -8.49
C TYR A 174 16.70 -27.70 -9.56
N VAL A 175 15.87 -26.90 -10.25
CA VAL A 175 16.32 -25.92 -11.23
C VAL A 175 15.59 -24.61 -11.00
N PHE A 176 16.31 -23.58 -10.51
CA PHE A 176 15.74 -22.25 -10.33
C PHE A 176 16.00 -21.39 -11.58
N PRO A 177 14.96 -20.85 -12.25
CA PRO A 177 15.12 -20.11 -13.50
C PRO A 177 15.84 -18.78 -13.30
N LYS A 178 16.90 -18.52 -14.08
CA LYS A 178 17.60 -17.23 -14.08
C LYS A 178 16.77 -16.11 -14.68
N GLN A 179 15.87 -16.42 -15.60
CA GLN A 179 15.01 -15.45 -16.28
C GLN A 179 13.57 -15.97 -16.35
N VAL A 180 12.63 -15.07 -16.17
CA VAL A 180 11.20 -15.36 -16.33
C VAL A 180 10.81 -15.06 -17.77
N LYS A 181 10.14 -16.03 -18.43
CA LYS A 181 9.55 -15.86 -19.77
C LYS A 181 8.06 -16.11 -19.66
N LEU A 182 7.27 -15.08 -19.89
CA LEU A 182 5.81 -15.16 -19.92
C LEU A 182 5.31 -14.67 -21.28
N ARG A 183 4.50 -15.49 -21.96
CA ARG A 183 4.01 -15.20 -23.31
C ARG A 183 3.11 -13.96 -23.35
N SER A 184 2.25 -13.79 -22.36
CA SER A 184 1.18 -12.77 -22.32
C SER A 184 1.39 -11.65 -21.32
N TYR A 185 2.53 -11.64 -20.61
CA TYR A 185 2.81 -10.62 -19.59
C TYR A 185 4.09 -9.86 -19.95
N ASN A 186 3.91 -8.65 -20.49
CA ASN A 186 4.99 -7.77 -20.94
C ASN A 186 4.73 -6.36 -20.43
N PRO A 187 5.15 -6.04 -19.17
CA PRO A 187 4.93 -4.72 -18.59
C PRO A 187 5.68 -3.64 -19.38
N VAL A 188 5.04 -2.47 -19.49
CA VAL A 188 5.64 -1.30 -20.15
C VAL A 188 6.81 -0.80 -19.31
N THR A 189 7.95 -0.54 -19.95
CA THR A 189 9.19 -0.11 -19.28
C THR A 189 9.58 1.34 -19.59
N LYS A 190 8.92 2.01 -20.54
CA LYS A 190 9.17 3.42 -20.90
C LYS A 190 7.90 4.10 -21.33
N GLY A 191 7.77 5.40 -21.02
CA GLY A 191 6.71 6.25 -21.54
C GLY A 191 6.92 6.59 -23.02
N HIS A 192 5.87 7.02 -23.72
CA HIS A 192 5.95 7.46 -25.11
C HIS A 192 6.50 8.90 -25.19
N SER A 193 7.71 9.10 -25.74
CA SER A 193 8.43 10.40 -25.76
C SER A 193 7.62 11.54 -26.40
N GLY A 194 6.81 11.28 -27.43
CA GLY A 194 5.93 12.30 -28.02
C GLY A 194 4.86 12.81 -27.07
N GLN A 195 4.31 11.93 -26.20
CA GLN A 195 3.34 12.32 -25.16
C GLN A 195 4.04 13.04 -24.01
N ILE A 196 5.24 12.59 -23.63
CA ILE A 196 6.08 13.25 -22.61
C ILE A 196 6.41 14.69 -23.03
N LYS A 197 6.82 14.89 -24.31
CA LYS A 197 7.09 16.23 -24.84
C LYS A 197 5.83 17.09 -24.84
N LYS A 198 4.68 16.57 -25.24
CA LYS A 198 3.38 17.28 -25.18
C LYS A 198 3.03 17.69 -23.75
N ALA A 199 3.22 16.78 -22.78
CA ALA A 199 3.01 17.07 -21.37
C ALA A 199 3.96 18.19 -20.87
N PHE A 200 5.23 18.12 -21.25
CA PHE A 200 6.23 19.14 -20.92
C PHE A 200 5.84 20.52 -21.48
N ASP A 201 5.40 20.60 -22.74
CA ASP A 201 4.97 21.87 -23.33
C ASP A 201 3.75 22.45 -22.59
N LEU A 202 2.81 21.61 -22.12
CA LEU A 202 1.70 22.06 -21.27
C LEU A 202 2.18 22.57 -19.90
N LEU A 203 3.14 21.89 -19.27
CA LEU A 203 3.73 22.33 -17.99
C LEU A 203 4.35 23.73 -18.13
N MET A 204 5.11 23.97 -19.22
CA MET A 204 5.74 25.27 -19.45
C MET A 204 4.76 26.41 -19.76
N SER A 205 3.52 26.11 -20.16
CA SER A 205 2.50 27.10 -20.50
C SER A 205 1.44 27.31 -19.42
N ALA A 206 1.45 26.48 -18.37
CA ALA A 206 0.46 26.56 -17.30
C ALA A 206 0.66 27.79 -16.41
N LYS A 207 -0.45 28.41 -15.99
CA LYS A 207 -0.45 29.57 -15.09
C LYS A 207 -0.78 29.19 -13.64
N ARG A 208 -1.57 28.14 -13.45
CA ARG A 208 -1.98 27.60 -12.15
C ARG A 208 -1.81 26.07 -12.11
N PRO A 209 -0.59 25.57 -12.31
CA PRO A 209 -0.32 24.15 -12.30
C PRO A 209 -0.40 23.56 -10.90
N VAL A 210 -0.64 22.23 -10.85
CA VAL A 210 -0.45 21.41 -9.64
C VAL A 210 0.12 20.04 -10.01
N ILE A 211 1.06 19.55 -9.21
CA ILE A 211 1.54 18.18 -9.28
C ILE A 211 0.72 17.35 -8.29
N TYR A 212 -0.01 16.37 -8.81
CA TYR A 212 -0.85 15.47 -8.06
C TYR A 212 -0.22 14.07 -8.02
N ALA A 213 0.35 13.68 -6.88
CA ALA A 213 1.11 12.44 -6.74
C ALA A 213 0.36 11.39 -5.91
N GLY A 214 0.26 10.18 -6.46
CA GLY A 214 -0.29 9.01 -5.76
C GLY A 214 0.78 8.04 -5.28
N GLY A 215 0.34 6.88 -4.75
CA GLY A 215 1.21 5.81 -4.28
C GLY A 215 2.13 5.24 -5.37
N GLY A 216 1.76 5.38 -6.64
CA GLY A 216 2.59 4.94 -7.76
C GLY A 216 3.92 5.68 -7.89
N VAL A 217 4.06 6.88 -7.32
CA VAL A 217 5.34 7.58 -7.25
C VAL A 217 6.30 6.90 -6.27
N ILE A 218 5.77 6.45 -5.11
CA ILE A 218 6.55 5.74 -4.09
C ILE A 218 6.91 4.34 -4.59
N MET A 219 5.94 3.56 -5.04
CA MET A 219 6.15 2.20 -5.55
C MET A 219 7.00 2.14 -6.82
N GLY A 220 6.98 3.21 -7.62
CA GLY A 220 7.79 3.36 -8.83
C GLY A 220 9.18 3.94 -8.58
N ASP A 221 9.59 4.13 -7.31
CA ASP A 221 10.88 4.73 -6.93
C ASP A 221 11.17 6.04 -7.67
N ALA A 222 10.16 6.93 -7.73
CA ALA A 222 10.18 8.18 -8.52
C ALA A 222 10.05 9.44 -7.66
N CYS A 223 10.29 9.32 -6.34
CA CYS A 223 10.12 10.43 -5.41
C CYS A 223 11.17 11.52 -5.60
N GLU A 224 12.40 11.15 -5.92
CA GLU A 224 13.51 12.09 -6.15
C GLU A 224 13.29 12.89 -7.41
N GLU A 225 13.01 12.23 -8.54
CA GLU A 225 12.77 12.86 -9.85
C GLU A 225 11.55 13.77 -9.80
N ARG A 226 10.46 13.35 -9.11
CA ARG A 226 9.30 14.20 -8.93
C ARG A 226 9.62 15.43 -8.06
N THR A 227 10.42 15.26 -7.02
CA THR A 227 10.83 16.35 -6.13
C THR A 227 11.71 17.35 -6.89
N GLU A 228 12.71 16.87 -7.65
CA GLU A 228 13.55 17.71 -8.52
C GLU A 228 12.69 18.50 -9.52
N LEU A 229 11.74 17.85 -10.18
CA LEU A 229 10.86 18.51 -11.14
C LEU A 229 9.99 19.59 -10.46
N ALA A 230 9.38 19.29 -9.32
CA ALA A 230 8.54 20.23 -8.58
C ALA A 230 9.33 21.47 -8.13
N GLN A 231 10.53 21.27 -7.59
CA GLN A 231 11.39 22.34 -7.12
C GLN A 231 11.91 23.20 -8.26
N ALA A 232 12.35 22.58 -9.35
CA ALA A 232 12.86 23.30 -10.53
C ALA A 232 11.77 24.17 -11.20
N LEU A 233 10.52 23.75 -11.16
CA LEU A 233 9.38 24.48 -11.72
C LEU A 233 8.70 25.41 -10.70
N ASN A 234 9.04 25.31 -9.42
CA ASN A 234 8.36 26.00 -8.32
C ASN A 234 6.83 25.74 -8.29
N TYR A 235 6.41 24.50 -8.56
CA TYR A 235 4.99 24.14 -8.61
C TYR A 235 4.49 23.53 -7.29
N PRO A 236 3.24 23.82 -6.87
CA PRO A 236 2.64 23.19 -5.70
C PRO A 236 2.44 21.70 -5.91
N VAL A 237 2.62 20.94 -4.83
CA VAL A 237 2.48 19.48 -4.80
C VAL A 237 1.40 19.09 -3.82
N THR A 238 0.45 18.26 -4.27
CA THR A 238 -0.50 17.58 -3.40
C THR A 238 -0.39 16.08 -3.56
N ASN A 239 -0.57 15.35 -2.48
CA ASN A 239 -0.51 13.89 -2.49
C ASN A 239 -1.89 13.27 -2.19
N THR A 240 -2.13 12.09 -2.77
CA THR A 240 -3.19 11.20 -2.26
C THR A 240 -2.83 10.68 -0.88
N LEU A 241 -3.79 10.05 -0.18
CA LEU A 241 -3.52 9.31 1.05
C LEU A 241 -2.35 8.33 0.89
N MET A 242 -2.30 7.58 -0.23
CA MET A 242 -1.24 6.61 -0.52
C MET A 242 0.09 7.26 -0.95
N GLY A 243 0.09 8.53 -1.32
CA GLY A 243 1.27 9.27 -1.75
C GLY A 243 1.99 10.03 -0.64
N LEU A 244 1.46 10.03 0.60
CA LEU A 244 2.07 10.73 1.72
C LEU A 244 3.49 10.23 2.00
N GLY A 245 4.40 11.18 2.28
CA GLY A 245 5.83 10.90 2.43
C GLY A 245 6.59 10.86 1.10
N GLY A 246 5.93 10.67 -0.01
CA GLY A 246 6.57 10.77 -1.32
C GLY A 246 7.13 12.17 -1.60
N TYR A 247 6.54 13.23 -1.09
CA TYR A 247 7.09 14.60 -1.04
C TYR A 247 7.27 15.03 0.41
N PRO A 248 8.36 15.78 0.76
CA PRO A 248 8.57 16.22 2.14
C PRO A 248 7.39 17.04 2.65
N GLY A 249 6.75 16.57 3.73
CA GLY A 249 5.58 17.21 4.32
C GLY A 249 5.87 18.54 5.01
N THR A 250 7.15 18.87 5.21
CA THR A 250 7.61 20.15 5.78
C THR A 250 8.00 21.18 4.72
N ASP A 251 8.08 20.79 3.44
CA ASP A 251 8.41 21.69 2.34
C ASP A 251 7.26 22.65 2.03
N ARG A 252 7.58 23.92 1.70
CA ARG A 252 6.56 24.95 1.37
C ARG A 252 5.70 24.57 0.17
N GLN A 253 6.27 23.86 -0.81
CA GLN A 253 5.54 23.48 -2.02
C GLN A 253 4.49 22.39 -1.75
N PHE A 254 4.58 21.67 -0.63
CA PHE A 254 3.57 20.70 -0.23
C PHE A 254 2.33 21.43 0.31
N VAL A 255 1.21 21.31 -0.41
CA VAL A 255 -0.07 21.93 -0.04
C VAL A 255 -0.99 20.98 0.75
N GLY A 256 -0.47 19.82 1.17
CA GLY A 256 -1.22 18.85 1.95
C GLY A 256 -1.81 17.71 1.11
N MET A 257 -2.53 16.83 1.80
CA MET A 257 -3.32 15.77 1.18
C MET A 257 -4.63 16.36 0.66
N LEU A 258 -5.07 15.91 -0.54
CA LEU A 258 -6.37 16.32 -1.11
C LEU A 258 -7.46 15.29 -0.83
N GLY A 259 -8.69 15.63 -1.20
CA GLY A 259 -9.87 14.76 -1.16
C GLY A 259 -10.79 15.01 0.03
N MET A 260 -11.66 14.06 0.30
CA MET A 260 -12.73 14.16 1.33
C MET A 260 -12.18 14.51 2.72
N HIS A 261 -11.04 13.95 3.10
CA HIS A 261 -10.35 14.19 4.36
C HIS A 261 -9.06 15.03 4.17
N GLY A 262 -8.95 15.71 3.03
CA GLY A 262 -7.81 16.55 2.69
C GLY A 262 -7.85 17.92 3.34
N SER A 263 -6.74 18.64 3.20
CA SER A 263 -6.67 20.04 3.64
C SER A 263 -7.49 20.95 2.73
N TYR A 264 -7.94 22.08 3.27
CA TYR A 264 -8.71 23.06 2.50
C TYR A 264 -7.88 23.60 1.33
N GLU A 265 -6.64 24.01 1.58
CA GLU A 265 -5.75 24.56 0.55
C GLU A 265 -5.46 23.53 -0.55
N ALA A 266 -5.24 22.25 -0.23
CA ALA A 266 -5.00 21.22 -1.25
C ALA A 266 -6.22 21.06 -2.18
N ASN A 267 -7.42 21.05 -1.62
CA ASN A 267 -8.66 20.95 -2.39
C ASN A 267 -8.89 22.20 -3.25
N MET A 268 -8.60 23.40 -2.73
CA MET A 268 -8.72 24.66 -3.47
C MET A 268 -7.67 24.76 -4.60
N VAL A 269 -6.42 24.37 -4.34
CA VAL A 269 -5.38 24.32 -5.36
C VAL A 269 -5.79 23.40 -6.50
N MET A 270 -6.30 22.21 -6.16
CA MET A 270 -6.72 21.24 -7.17
C MET A 270 -7.89 21.78 -8.01
N HIS A 271 -8.91 22.36 -7.35
CA HIS A 271 -10.11 22.86 -8.02
C HIS A 271 -9.84 24.04 -8.96
N HIS A 272 -8.95 24.94 -8.58
CA HIS A 272 -8.64 26.16 -9.32
C HIS A 272 -7.46 26.05 -10.27
N SER A 273 -6.82 24.87 -10.35
CA SER A 273 -5.73 24.64 -11.30
C SER A 273 -6.19 24.72 -12.76
N ASP A 274 -5.29 25.10 -13.64
CA ASP A 274 -5.47 25.02 -15.10
C ASP A 274 -4.73 23.84 -15.72
N LEU A 275 -3.82 23.21 -14.96
CA LEU A 275 -3.12 21.99 -15.33
C LEU A 275 -2.88 21.11 -14.12
N ILE A 276 -3.26 19.84 -14.24
CA ILE A 276 -2.96 18.79 -13.27
C ILE A 276 -1.98 17.81 -13.89
N LEU A 277 -0.78 17.69 -13.30
CA LEU A 277 0.15 16.61 -13.58
C LEU A 277 -0.10 15.47 -12.59
N ALA A 278 -0.93 14.52 -12.98
CA ALA A 278 -1.23 13.34 -12.16
C ALA A 278 -0.19 12.24 -12.38
N ILE A 279 0.47 11.79 -11.32
CA ILE A 279 1.56 10.81 -11.37
C ILE A 279 1.23 9.65 -10.43
N GLY A 280 1.02 8.45 -10.99
CA GLY A 280 0.74 7.24 -10.22
C GLY A 280 -0.46 7.39 -9.30
N ALA A 281 -1.52 8.09 -9.74
CA ALA A 281 -2.74 8.36 -9.02
C ALA A 281 -3.96 7.95 -9.86
N ARG A 282 -4.89 7.22 -9.28
CA ARG A 282 -6.02 6.62 -10.01
C ARG A 282 -7.31 7.45 -10.06
N PHE A 283 -7.30 8.66 -9.54
CA PHE A 283 -8.50 9.50 -9.41
C PHE A 283 -9.64 8.79 -8.67
N ASP A 284 -9.35 8.39 -7.45
CA ASP A 284 -10.27 7.69 -6.54
C ASP A 284 -11.52 8.54 -6.22
N ASP A 285 -12.64 7.90 -5.92
CA ASP A 285 -13.90 8.56 -5.56
C ASP A 285 -13.77 9.43 -4.29
N ARG A 286 -12.88 9.09 -3.36
CA ARG A 286 -12.57 9.88 -2.16
C ARG A 286 -11.83 11.19 -2.48
N VAL A 287 -11.27 11.29 -3.69
CA VAL A 287 -10.61 12.49 -4.21
C VAL A 287 -11.52 13.27 -5.13
N THR A 288 -12.17 12.61 -6.09
CA THR A 288 -12.95 13.27 -7.14
C THR A 288 -14.33 13.70 -6.69
N ASN A 289 -14.95 12.97 -5.74
CA ASN A 289 -16.36 13.15 -5.41
C ASN A 289 -17.26 13.12 -6.68
N GLY A 290 -17.98 14.20 -6.96
CA GLY A 290 -18.77 14.33 -8.18
C GLY A 290 -17.87 14.56 -9.41
N VAL A 291 -17.68 13.54 -10.23
CA VAL A 291 -16.78 13.55 -11.39
C VAL A 291 -17.04 14.73 -12.34
N ASP A 292 -18.29 15.07 -12.58
CA ASP A 292 -18.69 16.17 -13.48
C ASP A 292 -18.25 17.55 -12.98
N LYS A 293 -17.96 17.69 -11.70
CA LYS A 293 -17.56 18.94 -11.05
C LYS A 293 -16.07 18.96 -10.69
N PHE A 294 -15.35 17.87 -10.95
CA PHE A 294 -13.94 17.77 -10.61
C PHE A 294 -13.07 18.58 -11.56
N CYS A 295 -12.44 19.63 -11.05
CA CYS A 295 -11.43 20.45 -11.74
C CYS A 295 -11.85 20.85 -13.18
N PRO A 296 -12.98 21.53 -13.38
CA PRO A 296 -13.61 21.69 -14.69
C PRO A 296 -12.78 22.53 -15.69
N THR A 297 -11.80 23.30 -15.22
CA THR A 297 -10.94 24.16 -16.04
C THR A 297 -9.55 23.58 -16.31
N ALA A 298 -9.20 22.48 -15.63
CA ALA A 298 -7.86 21.91 -15.73
C ALA A 298 -7.69 20.97 -16.93
N LYS A 299 -6.56 21.09 -17.63
CA LYS A 299 -6.07 20.01 -18.48
C LYS A 299 -5.40 18.96 -17.62
N ILE A 300 -5.57 17.70 -17.99
CA ILE A 300 -5.08 16.55 -17.22
C ILE A 300 -3.98 15.84 -17.99
N VAL A 301 -2.77 15.86 -17.47
CA VAL A 301 -1.68 14.94 -17.85
C VAL A 301 -1.73 13.78 -16.86
N HIS A 302 -1.89 12.56 -17.34
CA HIS A 302 -1.99 11.37 -16.49
C HIS A 302 -0.89 10.37 -16.81
N ILE A 303 0.02 10.18 -15.87
CA ILE A 303 1.14 9.22 -15.92
C ILE A 303 0.78 8.04 -15.04
N ASP A 304 0.64 6.86 -15.62
CA ASP A 304 0.40 5.61 -14.89
C ASP A 304 1.05 4.44 -15.61
N VAL A 305 1.54 3.45 -14.84
CA VAL A 305 2.11 2.23 -15.40
C VAL A 305 1.06 1.26 -15.93
N ASP A 306 -0.17 1.39 -15.41
CA ASP A 306 -1.31 0.56 -15.78
C ASP A 306 -2.19 1.26 -16.82
N PRO A 307 -2.22 0.77 -18.07
CA PRO A 307 -3.06 1.36 -19.10
C PRO A 307 -4.55 1.34 -18.76
N ALA A 308 -5.01 0.41 -17.90
CA ALA A 308 -6.40 0.32 -17.48
C ALA A 308 -6.81 1.44 -16.50
N SER A 309 -5.85 2.09 -15.86
CA SER A 309 -6.09 3.24 -14.97
C SER A 309 -6.28 4.55 -15.74
N ILE A 310 -5.69 4.67 -16.93
CA ILE A 310 -5.72 5.87 -17.76
C ILE A 310 -7.15 6.16 -18.24
N SER A 311 -7.63 7.37 -17.94
CA SER A 311 -8.99 7.82 -18.32
C SER A 311 -10.15 6.97 -17.76
N LYS A 312 -9.88 6.15 -16.75
CA LYS A 312 -10.92 5.30 -16.14
C LYS A 312 -11.99 6.11 -15.41
N THR A 313 -11.59 7.10 -14.62
CA THR A 313 -12.51 7.95 -13.84
C THR A 313 -12.55 9.36 -14.42
N ILE A 314 -11.39 9.97 -14.63
CA ILE A 314 -11.25 11.33 -15.20
C ILE A 314 -10.54 11.20 -16.55
N ARG A 315 -11.08 11.82 -17.57
CA ARG A 315 -10.49 11.84 -18.91
C ARG A 315 -9.15 12.57 -18.90
N ALA A 316 -8.09 11.93 -19.39
CA ALA A 316 -6.78 12.55 -19.58
C ALA A 316 -6.71 13.27 -20.95
N ASP A 317 -6.20 14.51 -20.96
CA ASP A 317 -5.86 15.23 -22.18
C ASP A 317 -4.55 14.72 -22.78
N VAL A 318 -3.61 14.35 -21.93
CA VAL A 318 -2.34 13.73 -22.31
C VAL A 318 -2.11 12.48 -21.47
N PRO A 319 -2.48 11.30 -22.00
CA PRO A 319 -2.20 10.02 -21.36
C PRO A 319 -0.74 9.61 -21.59
N ILE A 320 -0.06 9.14 -20.55
CA ILE A 320 1.29 8.58 -20.63
C ILE A 320 1.31 7.25 -19.87
N VAL A 321 1.33 6.15 -20.61
CA VAL A 321 1.51 4.81 -20.03
C VAL A 321 2.99 4.54 -19.90
N GLY A 322 3.46 4.33 -18.65
CA GLY A 322 4.87 4.03 -18.36
C GLY A 322 5.22 4.21 -16.90
N PRO A 323 6.39 3.69 -16.48
CA PRO A 323 6.90 3.88 -15.13
C PRO A 323 7.13 5.37 -14.83
N ALA A 324 6.65 5.82 -13.67
CA ALA A 324 6.76 7.22 -13.27
C ALA A 324 8.21 7.74 -13.33
N LYS A 325 9.17 6.95 -12.85
CA LYS A 325 10.60 7.29 -12.84
C LYS A 325 11.12 7.62 -14.24
N SER A 326 10.98 6.70 -15.19
CA SER A 326 11.49 6.91 -16.56
C SER A 326 10.84 8.09 -17.28
N VAL A 327 9.55 8.34 -17.00
CA VAL A 327 8.83 9.50 -17.56
C VAL A 327 9.33 10.81 -16.97
N LEU A 328 9.56 10.86 -15.67
CA LEU A 328 10.07 12.05 -14.97
C LEU A 328 11.53 12.33 -15.33
N GLU A 329 12.37 11.31 -15.47
CA GLU A 329 13.75 11.46 -15.95
C GLU A 329 13.78 12.12 -17.35
N GLU A 330 12.93 11.69 -18.27
CA GLU A 330 12.82 12.29 -19.60
C GLU A 330 12.28 13.74 -19.52
N MET A 331 11.30 14.02 -18.65
CA MET A 331 10.83 15.39 -18.41
C MET A 331 11.95 16.32 -17.87
N LEU A 332 12.76 15.82 -16.94
CA LEU A 332 13.91 16.54 -16.39
C LEU A 332 14.98 16.79 -17.46
N GLN A 333 15.22 15.83 -18.36
CA GLN A 333 16.13 16.03 -19.49
C GLN A 333 15.61 17.12 -20.44
N LEU A 334 14.30 17.12 -20.74
CA LEU A 334 13.68 18.17 -21.54
C LEU A 334 13.78 19.54 -20.86
N LEU A 335 13.61 19.60 -19.55
CA LEU A 335 13.75 20.83 -18.77
C LEU A 335 15.19 21.39 -18.84
N LYS A 336 16.19 20.54 -18.63
CA LYS A 336 17.62 20.92 -18.73
C LYS A 336 18.01 21.35 -20.15
N ALA A 337 17.43 20.78 -21.18
CA ALA A 337 17.71 21.14 -22.59
C ALA A 337 16.90 22.36 -23.08
N SER A 338 15.81 22.70 -22.40
CA SER A 338 14.91 23.78 -22.81
C SER A 338 15.41 25.13 -22.34
N LYS A 339 15.17 26.19 -23.18
CA LYS A 339 15.29 27.59 -22.75
C LYS A 339 13.97 28.15 -22.19
N LYS A 340 12.91 27.34 -22.17
CA LYS A 340 11.58 27.72 -21.64
C LYS A 340 11.61 27.68 -20.11
N THR A 341 11.08 28.73 -19.50
CA THR A 341 10.79 28.78 -18.06
C THR A 341 9.30 29.01 -17.84
N PRO A 342 8.75 28.57 -16.72
CA PRO A 342 7.39 28.94 -16.34
C PRO A 342 7.19 30.47 -16.29
N ASP A 343 5.95 30.91 -16.48
CA ASP A 343 5.58 32.33 -16.33
C ASP A 343 5.73 32.75 -14.86
N GLU A 344 6.74 33.57 -14.57
CA GLU A 344 7.09 34.01 -13.21
C GLU A 344 5.97 34.83 -12.55
N GLU A 345 5.32 35.72 -13.30
CA GLU A 345 4.23 36.56 -12.75
C GLU A 345 3.00 35.74 -12.44
N ALA A 346 2.64 34.79 -13.31
CA ALA A 346 1.57 33.85 -13.05
C ALA A 346 1.90 32.95 -11.83
N SER A 347 3.15 32.47 -11.71
CA SER A 347 3.60 31.68 -10.57
C SER A 347 3.50 32.46 -9.25
N LYS A 348 3.95 33.74 -9.23
CA LYS A 348 3.82 34.60 -8.04
C LYS A 348 2.36 34.80 -7.63
N ALA A 349 1.48 35.10 -8.60
CA ALA A 349 0.06 35.27 -8.34
C ALA A 349 -0.60 33.98 -7.82
N TRP A 350 -0.20 32.84 -8.36
CA TRP A 350 -0.71 31.53 -7.91
C TRP A 350 -0.30 31.22 -6.48
N TRP A 351 0.98 31.43 -6.12
CA TRP A 351 1.46 31.25 -4.76
C TRP A 351 0.81 32.21 -3.77
N ALA A 352 0.57 33.48 -4.15
CA ALA A 352 -0.14 34.44 -3.31
C ALA A 352 -1.56 33.96 -2.97
N GLN A 353 -2.25 33.38 -3.95
CA GLN A 353 -3.59 32.80 -3.73
C GLN A 353 -3.54 31.56 -2.82
N ILE A 354 -2.54 30.71 -2.99
CA ILE A 354 -2.34 29.52 -2.13
C ILE A 354 -2.06 29.94 -0.67
N ASP A 355 -1.19 30.94 -0.49
CA ASP A 355 -0.85 31.44 0.85
C ASP A 355 -2.08 32.11 1.52
N GLU A 356 -2.97 32.77 0.77
CA GLU A 356 -4.26 33.28 1.30
C GLU A 356 -5.14 32.11 1.82
N TRP A 357 -5.25 31.01 1.08
CA TRP A 357 -6.03 29.85 1.52
C TRP A 357 -5.43 29.20 2.77
N ARG A 358 -4.12 29.09 2.86
CA ARG A 358 -3.41 28.60 4.05
C ARG A 358 -3.70 29.46 5.29
N GLN A 359 -3.69 30.79 5.15
CA GLN A 359 -3.98 31.71 6.27
C GLN A 359 -5.41 31.58 6.77
N ARG A 360 -6.37 31.36 5.88
CA ARG A 360 -7.80 31.22 6.25
C ARG A 360 -8.12 29.92 6.97
N HIS A 361 -7.50 28.81 6.58
CA HIS A 361 -7.94 27.48 6.99
C HIS A 361 -6.79 26.51 7.31
N GLY A 362 -5.56 26.98 7.45
CA GLY A 362 -4.34 26.19 7.54
C GLY A 362 -4.25 25.26 8.75
N GLY A 363 -5.03 24.17 8.72
CA GLY A 363 -4.88 23.04 9.65
C GLY A 363 -5.07 23.34 11.15
N GLN A 364 -5.49 24.55 11.50
CA GLN A 364 -5.67 24.93 12.90
C GLN A 364 -6.92 24.28 13.48
N TYR A 365 -6.75 23.54 14.53
CA TYR A 365 -7.83 23.06 15.38
C TYR A 365 -7.93 23.90 16.64
N ARG A 366 -9.15 24.03 17.18
CA ARG A 366 -9.34 24.80 18.42
C ARG A 366 -8.66 24.09 19.58
N THR A 367 -7.70 24.75 20.19
CA THR A 367 -7.18 24.39 21.51
C THR A 367 -8.08 25.06 22.53
N ASP A 368 -8.84 24.27 23.26
CA ASP A 368 -9.59 24.71 24.44
C ASP A 368 -8.86 24.24 25.71
N ASP A 369 -9.19 24.85 26.83
CA ASP A 369 -8.62 24.50 28.17
C ASP A 369 -9.19 23.16 28.69
N SER A 370 -9.70 22.29 27.83
CA SER A 370 -10.20 20.98 28.22
C SER A 370 -9.04 20.10 28.71
N GLU A 371 -9.25 19.42 29.85
CA GLU A 371 -8.29 18.42 30.36
C GLU A 371 -8.07 17.23 29.44
N LYS A 372 -8.86 17.11 28.37
CA LYS A 372 -8.78 15.99 27.43
C LYS A 372 -7.87 16.32 26.26
N MET A 373 -6.86 15.50 26.06
CA MET A 373 -5.96 15.57 24.92
C MET A 373 -6.71 15.33 23.61
N LYS A 374 -6.51 16.20 22.62
CA LYS A 374 -7.09 16.04 21.28
C LYS A 374 -6.25 15.08 20.44
N PRO A 375 -6.86 14.28 19.55
CA PRO A 375 -6.13 13.36 18.67
C PRO A 375 -5.03 14.05 17.86
N GLN A 376 -5.29 15.27 17.39
CA GLN A 376 -4.32 16.08 16.63
C GLN A 376 -3.04 16.34 17.45
N GLN A 377 -3.18 16.70 18.72
CA GLN A 377 -2.04 16.95 19.64
C GLN A 377 -1.17 15.71 19.81
N VAL A 378 -1.80 14.52 19.91
CA VAL A 378 -1.09 13.24 20.03
C VAL A 378 -0.24 12.98 18.78
N ILE A 379 -0.83 13.19 17.60
CA ILE A 379 -0.15 12.93 16.32
C ILE A 379 0.96 13.96 16.06
N GLU A 380 0.72 15.24 16.38
CA GLU A 380 1.76 16.29 16.26
C GLU A 380 2.93 16.02 17.23
N MET A 381 2.62 15.56 18.45
CA MET A 381 3.66 15.16 19.40
C MET A 381 4.45 13.95 18.88
N LEU A 382 3.76 12.93 18.35
CA LEU A 382 4.42 11.78 17.72
C LEU A 382 5.35 12.24 16.60
N SER A 383 4.89 13.11 15.71
CA SER A 383 5.71 13.67 14.63
C SER A 383 6.94 14.42 15.15
N LYS A 384 6.76 15.21 16.22
CA LYS A 384 7.84 15.97 16.86
C LYS A 384 8.89 15.08 17.50
N VAL A 385 8.48 14.09 18.31
CA VAL A 385 9.43 13.25 19.06
C VAL A 385 10.20 12.28 18.14
N THR A 386 9.61 11.90 17.01
CA THR A 386 10.25 11.04 16.00
C THR A 386 10.95 11.81 14.88
N GLY A 387 10.92 13.16 14.91
CA GLY A 387 11.46 13.98 13.84
C GLY A 387 10.83 13.74 12.47
N GLY A 388 9.62 13.16 12.42
CA GLY A 388 8.95 12.77 11.17
C GLY A 388 9.53 11.54 10.48
N ASP A 389 10.37 10.75 11.16
CA ASP A 389 11.12 9.61 10.56
C ASP A 389 10.60 8.22 10.99
N ALA A 390 9.65 8.14 11.90
CA ALA A 390 9.06 6.85 12.26
C ALA A 390 8.27 6.22 11.11
N PHE A 391 8.23 4.89 11.07
CA PHE A 391 7.21 4.18 10.33
C PHE A 391 5.88 4.30 11.08
N VAL A 392 4.90 4.92 10.46
CA VAL A 392 3.55 5.07 11.01
C VAL A 392 2.62 4.11 10.29
N CYS A 393 2.29 3.01 10.97
CA CYS A 393 1.34 2.02 10.50
C CYS A 393 -0.03 2.37 11.07
N SER A 394 -0.94 2.86 10.24
CA SER A 394 -2.25 3.28 10.70
C SER A 394 -3.29 2.20 10.46
N ASP A 395 -4.08 1.97 11.47
CA ASP A 395 -5.35 1.29 11.34
C ASP A 395 -6.40 2.20 10.69
N VAL A 396 -7.62 1.71 10.45
CA VAL A 396 -8.64 2.42 9.68
C VAL A 396 -9.72 3.03 10.59
N GLY A 397 -9.96 4.34 10.41
CA GLY A 397 -10.94 5.12 11.16
C GLY A 397 -10.54 6.60 11.25
N GLN A 398 -11.12 7.35 12.20
CA GLN A 398 -10.76 8.75 12.42
C GLN A 398 -9.28 8.94 12.77
N HIS A 399 -8.69 8.00 13.52
CA HIS A 399 -7.27 8.00 13.86
C HIS A 399 -6.37 7.98 12.61
N GLN A 400 -6.77 7.27 11.55
CA GLN A 400 -6.07 7.27 10.26
C GLN A 400 -6.05 8.67 9.64
N MET A 401 -7.19 9.35 9.66
CA MET A 401 -7.30 10.69 9.09
C MET A 401 -6.48 11.70 9.89
N PHE A 402 -6.49 11.61 11.22
CA PHE A 402 -5.63 12.45 12.07
C PHE A 402 -4.15 12.19 11.79
N ALA A 403 -3.73 10.93 11.67
CA ALA A 403 -2.35 10.59 11.34
C ALA A 403 -1.95 11.15 9.96
N ALA A 404 -2.81 10.99 8.95
CA ALA A 404 -2.57 11.49 7.61
C ALA A 404 -2.45 13.03 7.52
N GLN A 405 -3.21 13.77 8.33
CA GLN A 405 -3.24 15.23 8.31
C GLN A 405 -2.16 15.89 9.17
N TYR A 406 -1.87 15.32 10.35
CA TYR A 406 -1.06 16.00 11.37
C TYR A 406 0.34 15.43 11.55
N TYR A 407 0.63 14.21 11.06
CA TYR A 407 2.01 13.73 11.00
C TYR A 407 2.72 14.29 9.77
N LYS A 408 3.94 14.79 9.93
CA LYS A 408 4.73 15.36 8.84
C LYS A 408 5.68 14.29 8.27
N PHE A 409 5.23 13.59 7.25
CA PHE A 409 6.02 12.58 6.55
C PHE A 409 7.04 13.27 5.63
N ASN A 410 8.32 13.06 5.87
CA ASN A 410 9.41 13.65 5.07
C ASN A 410 10.13 12.64 4.18
N LYS A 411 9.85 11.35 4.35
CA LYS A 411 10.46 10.26 3.60
C LYS A 411 9.39 9.31 3.04
N PRO A 412 9.62 8.72 1.86
CA PRO A 412 8.76 7.68 1.32
C PRO A 412 8.78 6.42 2.22
N ASN A 413 7.81 5.55 2.03
CA ASN A 413 7.68 4.26 2.73
C ASN A 413 7.54 4.37 4.26
N ARG A 414 7.23 5.56 4.81
CA ARG A 414 7.00 5.77 6.25
C ARG A 414 5.53 5.76 6.64
N TRP A 415 4.65 5.97 5.69
CA TRP A 415 3.20 5.90 5.87
C TRP A 415 2.65 4.58 5.36
N ILE A 416 2.12 3.76 6.25
CA ILE A 416 1.65 2.40 5.99
C ILE A 416 0.21 2.29 6.44
N ASN A 417 -0.72 2.10 5.49
CA ASN A 417 -2.15 2.09 5.78
C ASN A 417 -2.93 1.34 4.70
N SER A 418 -4.13 0.86 5.04
CA SER A 418 -5.09 0.32 4.08
C SER A 418 -5.92 1.47 3.51
N GLY A 419 -5.51 2.02 2.37
CA GLY A 419 -6.17 3.18 1.76
C GLY A 419 -7.31 2.82 0.82
N GLY A 420 -7.15 1.78 0.02
CA GLY A 420 -8.12 1.39 -1.00
C GLY A 420 -9.26 0.53 -0.48
N LEU A 421 -8.97 -0.50 0.32
CA LEU A 421 -10.00 -1.36 0.91
C LEU A 421 -10.51 -0.83 2.25
N GLY A 422 -9.67 -0.12 3.01
CA GLY A 422 -10.07 0.44 4.30
C GLY A 422 -10.24 -0.62 5.39
N THR A 423 -9.30 -1.54 5.51
CA THR A 423 -9.38 -2.71 6.38
C THR A 423 -9.07 -2.35 7.82
N MET A 424 -10.07 -2.40 8.70
CA MET A 424 -9.87 -2.36 10.16
C MET A 424 -9.12 -3.61 10.63
N GLY A 425 -8.20 -3.45 11.60
CA GLY A 425 -7.32 -4.53 12.07
C GLY A 425 -6.01 -4.65 11.31
N PHE A 426 -5.78 -3.83 10.30
CA PHE A 426 -4.55 -3.81 9.51
C PHE A 426 -3.32 -3.31 10.29
N GLY A 427 -3.51 -2.30 11.15
CA GLY A 427 -2.41 -1.49 11.70
C GLY A 427 -1.38 -2.27 12.51
N LEU A 428 -1.83 -3.09 13.48
CA LEU A 428 -0.92 -3.85 14.35
C LEU A 428 -0.09 -4.87 13.58
N PRO A 429 -0.67 -5.83 12.81
CA PRO A 429 0.14 -6.79 12.09
C PRO A 429 1.03 -6.16 11.01
N ALA A 430 0.60 -5.11 10.33
CA ALA A 430 1.45 -4.38 9.41
C ALA A 430 2.67 -3.77 10.12
N ALA A 431 2.48 -3.16 11.30
CA ALA A 431 3.56 -2.64 12.13
C ALA A 431 4.55 -3.73 12.59
N MET A 432 4.04 -4.93 12.90
CA MET A 432 4.88 -6.08 13.24
C MET A 432 5.78 -6.48 12.06
N GLY A 433 5.21 -6.60 10.86
CA GLY A 433 5.97 -6.91 9.64
C GLY A 433 7.06 -5.88 9.35
N VAL A 434 6.77 -4.59 9.58
CA VAL A 434 7.78 -3.52 9.47
C VAL A 434 8.86 -3.67 10.53
N LYS A 435 8.48 -3.81 11.81
CA LYS A 435 9.44 -3.83 12.93
C LYS A 435 10.42 -5.00 12.87
N MET A 436 9.98 -6.16 12.41
CA MET A 436 10.86 -7.31 12.19
C MET A 436 11.95 -7.04 11.16
N ASN A 437 11.67 -6.24 10.15
CA ASN A 437 12.63 -5.92 9.10
C ASN A 437 13.47 -4.67 9.38
N PHE A 438 13.00 -3.81 10.27
CA PHE A 438 13.67 -2.59 10.73
C PHE A 438 13.74 -2.56 12.26
N PRO A 439 14.51 -3.48 12.88
CA PRO A 439 14.50 -3.66 14.34
C PRO A 439 14.94 -2.42 15.11
N ASP A 440 15.79 -1.58 14.53
CA ASP A 440 16.30 -0.35 15.15
C ASP A 440 15.44 0.88 14.90
N ALA A 441 14.47 0.80 13.97
CA ALA A 441 13.62 1.93 13.61
C ALA A 441 12.46 2.12 14.62
N ASP A 442 12.03 3.36 14.77
CA ASP A 442 10.77 3.64 15.44
C ASP A 442 9.59 3.22 14.56
N VAL A 443 8.76 2.33 15.09
CA VAL A 443 7.53 1.85 14.44
C VAL A 443 6.34 2.10 15.35
N ALA A 444 5.43 2.94 14.91
CA ALA A 444 4.21 3.30 15.62
C ALA A 444 2.98 2.71 14.93
N CYS A 445 2.17 1.96 15.66
CA CYS A 445 0.83 1.57 15.25
C CYS A 445 -0.17 2.62 15.78
N VAL A 446 -0.70 3.45 14.90
CA VAL A 446 -1.77 4.41 15.25
C VAL A 446 -3.11 3.73 15.00
N THR A 447 -3.88 3.51 16.06
CA THR A 447 -5.13 2.74 16.00
C THR A 447 -6.24 3.38 16.82
N GLY A 448 -7.45 2.89 16.67
CA GLY A 448 -8.58 3.14 17.55
C GLY A 448 -8.97 1.88 18.30
N GLU A 449 -9.70 2.04 19.41
CA GLU A 449 -10.09 0.92 20.25
C GLU A 449 -10.96 -0.13 19.53
N GLY A 450 -11.58 0.23 18.40
CA GLY A 450 -12.36 -0.69 17.59
C GLY A 450 -11.55 -1.48 16.60
N SER A 451 -10.59 -0.84 15.97
CA SER A 451 -9.77 -1.48 14.96
C SER A 451 -8.80 -2.48 15.56
N ILE A 452 -8.12 -2.11 16.67
CA ILE A 452 -7.14 -3.00 17.30
C ILE A 452 -7.75 -4.32 17.77
N GLN A 453 -9.04 -4.32 18.12
CA GLN A 453 -9.74 -5.55 18.55
C GLN A 453 -9.75 -6.64 17.49
N MET A 454 -9.72 -6.28 16.20
CA MET A 454 -9.86 -7.24 15.12
C MET A 454 -8.62 -8.13 14.93
N ASN A 455 -7.45 -7.69 15.41
CA ASN A 455 -6.22 -8.47 15.40
C ASN A 455 -5.45 -8.37 16.73
N ILE A 456 -6.15 -8.13 17.85
CA ILE A 456 -5.52 -7.95 19.16
C ILE A 456 -4.76 -9.19 19.65
N GLN A 457 -5.16 -10.38 19.20
CA GLN A 457 -4.48 -11.64 19.49
C GLN A 457 -3.01 -11.62 19.05
N GLU A 458 -2.64 -10.78 18.08
CA GLU A 458 -1.26 -10.66 17.61
C GLU A 458 -0.32 -9.99 18.64
N LEU A 459 -0.84 -9.44 19.73
CA LEU A 459 -0.02 -9.06 20.87
C LEU A 459 0.75 -10.25 21.46
N SER A 460 0.17 -11.47 21.38
CA SER A 460 0.90 -12.67 21.77
C SER A 460 2.02 -13.03 20.80
N THR A 461 1.86 -12.74 19.51
CA THR A 461 2.92 -12.85 18.50
C THR A 461 4.04 -11.83 18.76
N CYS A 462 3.67 -10.57 19.08
CA CYS A 462 4.66 -9.56 19.51
C CYS A 462 5.50 -10.04 20.69
N ASN A 463 4.85 -10.63 21.70
CA ASN A 463 5.56 -11.16 22.87
C ASN A 463 6.43 -12.37 22.55
N GLN A 464 5.96 -13.28 21.68
CA GLN A 464 6.69 -14.49 21.32
C GLN A 464 8.00 -14.19 20.56
N TYR A 465 7.99 -13.19 19.69
CA TYR A 465 9.11 -12.83 18.81
C TYR A 465 9.82 -11.55 19.23
N ASP A 466 9.52 -11.01 20.41
CA ASP A 466 10.09 -9.76 20.94
C ASP A 466 10.00 -8.60 19.92
N ILE A 467 8.79 -8.34 19.42
CA ILE A 467 8.52 -7.30 18.41
C ILE A 467 8.00 -6.03 19.11
N PRO A 468 8.86 -5.05 19.44
CA PRO A 468 8.49 -3.88 20.26
C PRO A 468 7.82 -2.78 19.42
N VAL A 469 6.60 -3.00 18.95
CA VAL A 469 5.77 -1.98 18.29
C VAL A 469 5.22 -0.98 19.32
N LYS A 470 5.27 0.31 19.01
CA LYS A 470 4.66 1.37 19.83
C LYS A 470 3.19 1.54 19.43
N ILE A 471 2.26 1.13 20.28
CA ILE A 471 0.83 1.21 20.00
C ILE A 471 0.25 2.50 20.57
N ILE A 472 -0.30 3.35 19.71
CA ILE A 472 -0.95 4.62 20.03
C ILE A 472 -2.44 4.46 19.72
N CYS A 473 -3.21 4.14 20.77
CA CYS A 473 -4.65 3.94 20.66
C CYS A 473 -5.41 5.24 20.95
N LEU A 474 -6.00 5.84 19.93
CA LEU A 474 -6.86 7.03 20.06
C LEU A 474 -8.29 6.57 20.39
N ASN A 475 -8.52 6.36 21.70
CA ASN A 475 -9.80 5.86 22.22
C ASN A 475 -10.81 6.98 22.38
N ASN A 476 -11.85 7.01 21.56
CA ASN A 476 -12.98 7.93 21.64
C ASN A 476 -14.30 7.28 22.12
N GLY A 477 -14.25 6.00 22.51
CA GLY A 477 -15.41 5.24 23.00
C GLY A 477 -16.45 4.91 21.91
N SER A 478 -16.13 5.11 20.64
CA SER A 478 -17.09 4.88 19.56
C SER A 478 -16.41 4.50 18.23
N LEU A 479 -17.16 3.91 17.30
CA LEU A 479 -16.77 3.82 15.89
C LEU A 479 -16.87 5.22 15.25
N GLY A 480 -15.86 6.07 15.52
CA GLY A 480 -15.92 7.51 15.29
C GLY A 480 -16.23 7.92 13.84
N MET A 481 -15.70 7.20 12.84
CA MET A 481 -16.00 7.48 11.43
C MET A 481 -17.47 7.15 11.10
N VAL A 482 -17.99 6.03 11.58
CA VAL A 482 -19.42 5.65 11.40
C VAL A 482 -20.32 6.66 12.09
N ARG A 483 -19.99 7.07 13.31
CA ARG A 483 -20.72 8.11 14.04
C ARG A 483 -20.76 9.41 13.25
N GLN A 484 -19.63 9.87 12.72
CA GLN A 484 -19.56 11.10 11.93
C GLN A 484 -20.51 11.07 10.74
N TRP A 485 -20.60 9.93 10.02
CA TRP A 485 -21.55 9.77 8.92
C TRP A 485 -23.00 9.75 9.38
N GLN A 486 -23.28 9.15 10.54
CA GLN A 486 -24.62 9.18 11.11
C GLN A 486 -25.02 10.59 11.55
N ASP A 487 -24.09 11.36 12.10
CA ASP A 487 -24.33 12.77 12.45
C ASP A 487 -24.64 13.61 11.20
N MET A 488 -23.87 13.43 10.12
CA MET A 488 -24.00 14.23 8.88
C MET A 488 -25.23 13.88 8.04
N ASN A 489 -25.63 12.61 7.99
CA ASN A 489 -26.61 12.14 6.99
C ASN A 489 -27.89 11.56 7.60
N TYR A 490 -27.92 11.30 8.92
CA TYR A 490 -29.02 10.59 9.57
C TYR A 490 -29.48 11.29 10.86
N GLU A 491 -29.35 12.62 10.95
CA GLU A 491 -29.83 13.42 12.09
C GLU A 491 -29.35 12.88 13.46
N SER A 492 -28.10 12.42 13.52
CA SER A 492 -27.49 11.81 14.70
C SER A 492 -28.24 10.58 15.25
N ARG A 493 -28.97 9.86 14.39
CA ARG A 493 -29.56 8.57 14.78
C ARG A 493 -28.45 7.52 14.89
N HIS A 494 -27.81 7.48 16.05
CA HIS A 494 -26.66 6.63 16.33
C HIS A 494 -27.07 5.16 16.50
N SER A 495 -26.62 4.28 15.61
CA SER A 495 -26.87 2.84 15.68
C SER A 495 -25.56 2.06 15.71
N GLN A 496 -25.39 1.20 16.74
CA GLN A 496 -24.27 0.25 16.88
C GLN A 496 -22.86 0.86 16.81
N ILE A 497 -22.70 2.11 17.26
CA ILE A 497 -21.42 2.82 17.25
C ILE A 497 -20.72 2.83 18.61
N TRP A 498 -21.46 2.54 19.68
CA TRP A 498 -20.93 2.49 21.03
C TRP A 498 -20.29 1.15 21.32
N LYS A 499 -19.13 1.16 21.96
CA LYS A 499 -18.41 -0.06 22.26
C LYS A 499 -18.65 -0.56 23.66
N PRO A 500 -18.77 -1.87 23.82
CA PRO A 500 -18.88 -2.47 25.14
C PRO A 500 -17.58 -2.28 25.95
N LEU A 501 -17.75 -2.33 27.26
CA LEU A 501 -16.84 -2.01 28.35
C LEU A 501 -15.53 -2.81 28.47
N TRP A 502 -15.15 -3.67 27.52
CA TRP A 502 -14.04 -4.61 27.68
C TRP A 502 -12.66 -3.94 27.96
N LEU A 503 -12.43 -2.70 27.46
CA LEU A 503 -11.23 -1.95 27.81
C LEU A 503 -11.13 -1.55 29.31
N ARG A 504 -12.20 -1.69 30.08
CA ARG A 504 -12.14 -1.51 31.55
C ARG A 504 -11.51 -2.72 32.27
N LEU A 505 -11.40 -3.87 31.62
CA LEU A 505 -10.78 -5.08 32.18
C LEU A 505 -9.25 -5.11 32.06
N LEU A 506 -8.65 -4.16 31.32
CA LEU A 506 -7.20 -4.01 31.15
C LEU A 506 -6.60 -2.83 31.93
N ARG A 507 -7.35 -2.27 32.90
CA ARG A 507 -6.87 -1.26 33.84
C ARG A 507 -6.37 -1.88 35.13
#